data_5ef5b5f4de94fdf13c87252d2b41bb3b
#
_entry.id   5ef5b5f4de94fdf13c87252d2b41bb3b
#
_cell.length_a   1.000
_cell.length_b   1.000
_cell.length_c   1.000
_cell.angle_alpha   90.00
_cell.angle_beta   90.00
_cell.angle_gamma   90.00
#
_symmetry.space_group_name_H-M   'P 1'
#
loop_
_entity.id
_entity.type
_entity.pdbx_description
1 polymer ?
#
loop_
_entity_poly.entity_id
_entity_poly.type
_entity_poly.pdbx_seq_one_letter_code
_entity_poly.pdbx_strand_id
1 'polypeptide(L)'
;MDDFRAGVAVVGVALLLSGCTGSPEPGVVSPSPTASASAAASGADPWDGPVTADVDVVAQELPVPWGMAQLPGDRFLVTMRDDATLAVVHPSGDVEPVDGSEGPQQLVDQTVADGEGGLLGVAVEPEDSGPLFTVFLYRTGERDNAVLRAELDLDGMGLRDLTTILDGIPRSSNHNGGRIAFGPDGYLYVATGDAGDPANAQDPESLGGKILRITPDGEPAPGNPDPGSPVWSMGHRNVQGLGWDPSGRMFASEFGQDRLDELNVIEPGANYGWPDVEGPGESAGDQAGFRDPVVWWPTSEASPSGIAVTEEGVYLASLRGERLWRVPLLGGPSAVADGESPGFGEPHALLEGEFGRLRAVRAGSAGELYVLTNNTDGRGEPMIEDGRPVDDRLLRLGLTPVE
;
A
#
# COMPACT_ATOMS: atom_id res chain seq x y z
N MET A 1 31.78 -66.13 -18.50
CA MET A 1 32.05 -66.00 -19.93
C MET A 1 31.12 -64.87 -20.39
N ASP A 2 31.47 -63.68 -20.68
CA ASP A 2 32.65 -62.88 -20.80
C ASP A 2 32.26 -61.42 -20.41
N ASP A 3 33.21 -60.81 -19.69
CA ASP A 3 33.20 -59.40 -19.34
C ASP A 3 33.25 -58.47 -20.57
N PHE A 4 32.48 -57.41 -20.59
CA PHE A 4 32.86 -56.19 -21.30
C PHE A 4 32.65 -54.95 -20.41
N ARG A 5 33.73 -54.52 -19.84
CA ARG A 5 33.85 -53.20 -19.21
C ARG A 5 34.08 -52.17 -20.35
N ALA A 6 33.20 -51.21 -20.47
CA ALA A 6 33.42 -49.97 -21.23
C ALA A 6 33.64 -48.81 -20.25
N GLY A 7 34.83 -48.29 -20.22
CA GLY A 7 35.20 -47.10 -19.49
C GLY A 7 34.64 -45.83 -20.14
N VAL A 8 33.99 -45.01 -19.37
CA VAL A 8 33.59 -43.64 -19.79
C VAL A 8 34.58 -42.65 -19.21
N ALA A 9 35.33 -41.99 -20.09
CA ALA A 9 36.20 -40.88 -19.77
C ALA A 9 35.36 -39.65 -19.50
N VAL A 10 35.44 -39.09 -18.30
CA VAL A 10 34.87 -37.81 -17.94
C VAL A 10 35.85 -36.71 -18.29
N VAL A 11 35.50 -35.93 -19.35
CA VAL A 11 36.23 -34.69 -19.66
C VAL A 11 35.57 -33.57 -18.81
N GLY A 12 36.28 -33.13 -17.80
CA GLY A 12 35.88 -31.99 -16.98
C GLY A 12 36.12 -30.68 -17.74
N VAL A 13 35.07 -30.01 -18.15
CA VAL A 13 35.11 -28.61 -18.57
C VAL A 13 34.84 -27.73 -17.37
N ALA A 14 35.86 -27.07 -16.87
CA ALA A 14 35.72 -26.04 -15.84
C ALA A 14 35.19 -24.76 -16.53
N LEU A 15 33.90 -24.48 -16.39
CA LEU A 15 33.34 -23.16 -16.66
C LEU A 15 33.64 -22.26 -15.45
N LEU A 16 34.49 -21.29 -15.65
CA LEU A 16 34.62 -20.12 -14.76
C LEU A 16 33.42 -19.23 -14.99
N LEU A 17 32.40 -19.35 -14.15
CA LEU A 17 31.31 -18.39 -14.04
C LEU A 17 31.79 -17.24 -13.14
N SER A 18 32.25 -16.15 -13.75
CA SER A 18 32.29 -14.83 -13.10
C SER A 18 30.87 -14.30 -13.04
N GLY A 19 30.14 -14.66 -12.02
CA GLY A 19 28.82 -14.04 -11.75
C GLY A 19 29.04 -12.75 -10.96
N CYS A 20 28.92 -11.62 -11.63
CA CYS A 20 28.60 -10.36 -10.93
C CYS A 20 27.13 -10.43 -10.57
N THR A 21 26.82 -10.85 -9.36
CA THR A 21 25.47 -10.68 -8.77
C THR A 21 25.42 -9.29 -8.14
N GLY A 22 25.29 -8.27 -8.97
CA GLY A 22 24.81 -6.97 -8.49
C GLY A 22 23.30 -7.05 -8.38
N SER A 23 22.74 -6.88 -7.20
CA SER A 23 21.32 -6.58 -7.05
C SER A 23 21.02 -5.29 -7.83
N PRO A 24 19.90 -5.18 -8.56
CA PRO A 24 19.54 -3.91 -9.18
C PRO A 24 19.30 -2.87 -8.08
N GLU A 25 19.88 -1.68 -8.23
CA GLU A 25 19.64 -0.55 -7.33
C GLU A 25 18.24 0.03 -7.56
N PRO A 26 17.63 0.71 -6.55
CA PRO A 26 16.39 1.46 -6.75
C PRO A 26 16.53 2.44 -7.90
N GLY A 27 15.50 2.55 -8.73
CA GLY A 27 15.54 3.41 -9.90
C GLY A 27 14.41 4.43 -9.93
N VAL A 28 14.68 5.60 -10.49
CA VAL A 28 13.73 6.71 -10.67
C VAL A 28 13.67 7.13 -12.13
N VAL A 29 12.47 7.25 -12.68
CA VAL A 29 12.29 7.89 -13.99
C VAL A 29 12.17 9.40 -13.78
N SER A 30 13.20 10.15 -14.16
CA SER A 30 13.09 11.61 -14.26
C SER A 30 12.35 11.98 -15.55
N PRO A 31 11.32 12.80 -15.52
CA PRO A 31 10.71 13.33 -16.74
C PRO A 31 11.76 14.09 -17.52
N SER A 32 11.84 13.84 -18.84
CA SER A 32 12.78 14.56 -19.71
C SER A 32 12.56 16.07 -19.62
N PRO A 33 13.58 16.88 -19.38
CA PRO A 33 13.42 18.33 -19.28
C PRO A 33 13.14 18.91 -20.68
N THR A 34 11.89 19.29 -20.92
CA THR A 34 11.55 20.22 -22.01
C THR A 34 11.40 21.60 -21.43
N ALA A 35 12.33 22.46 -21.85
CA ALA A 35 12.38 23.91 -21.70
C ALA A 35 13.33 24.47 -20.63
N SER A 36 14.30 25.23 -21.14
CA SER A 36 15.18 26.10 -20.39
C SER A 36 14.37 27.09 -19.55
N ALA A 37 14.36 26.90 -18.24
CA ALA A 37 14.02 27.95 -17.29
C ALA A 37 15.32 28.49 -16.70
N SER A 38 15.48 29.80 -16.76
CA SER A 38 16.54 30.57 -16.11
C SER A 38 16.51 30.29 -14.59
N ALA A 39 17.53 29.58 -14.09
CA ALA A 39 17.67 29.31 -12.67
C ALA A 39 17.96 30.63 -11.93
N ALA A 40 16.95 31.17 -11.27
CA ALA A 40 17.17 31.97 -10.06
C ALA A 40 17.55 30.95 -8.97
N ALA A 41 18.70 31.14 -8.32
CA ALA A 41 19.13 30.31 -7.21
C ALA A 41 18.19 30.54 -6.00
N SER A 42 17.07 29.86 -5.96
CA SER A 42 16.35 29.54 -4.73
C SER A 42 17.16 28.45 -4.04
N GLY A 43 17.49 28.59 -2.75
CA GLY A 43 18.12 27.52 -1.99
C GLY A 43 17.29 26.25 -2.14
N ALA A 44 17.94 25.09 -2.31
CA ALA A 44 17.24 23.81 -2.40
C ALA A 44 16.33 23.67 -1.18
N ASP A 45 15.12 23.15 -1.40
CA ASP A 45 14.20 22.85 -0.30
C ASP A 45 14.90 21.82 0.61
N PRO A 46 14.99 22.03 1.93
CA PRO A 46 15.63 21.07 2.82
C PRO A 46 14.95 19.69 2.79
N TRP A 47 13.70 19.61 2.36
CA TRP A 47 12.96 18.38 2.18
C TRP A 47 13.29 17.63 0.86
N ASP A 48 14.02 18.23 -0.07
CA ASP A 48 14.50 17.52 -1.26
C ASP A 48 15.59 16.49 -0.93
N GLY A 49 16.25 16.62 0.23
CA GLY A 49 17.30 15.76 0.73
C GLY A 49 16.85 14.68 1.71
N PRO A 50 17.83 14.00 2.35
CA PRO A 50 17.55 12.98 3.37
C PRO A 50 16.93 13.61 4.63
N VAL A 51 16.16 12.78 5.35
CA VAL A 51 15.56 13.14 6.64
C VAL A 51 15.92 12.11 7.70
N THR A 52 15.85 12.50 8.97
CA THR A 52 15.88 11.59 10.12
C THR A 52 14.48 11.47 10.72
N ALA A 53 14.25 10.38 11.47
CA ALA A 53 12.98 10.14 12.16
C ALA A 53 13.23 9.97 13.66
N ASP A 54 12.52 10.74 14.48
CA ASP A 54 12.35 10.46 15.90
C ASP A 54 11.11 9.58 16.07
N VAL A 55 11.22 8.48 16.82
CA VAL A 55 10.17 7.46 16.91
C VAL A 55 9.66 7.33 18.34
N ASP A 56 8.34 7.43 18.49
CA ASP A 56 7.61 7.08 19.71
C ASP A 56 6.72 5.85 19.46
N VAL A 57 6.69 4.89 20.38
CA VAL A 57 5.73 3.79 20.36
C VAL A 57 4.43 4.28 20.99
N VAL A 58 3.35 4.35 20.20
CA VAL A 58 2.03 4.78 20.66
C VAL A 58 1.26 3.63 21.30
N ALA A 59 1.17 2.48 20.61
CA ALA A 59 0.48 1.29 21.08
C ALA A 59 1.26 0.03 20.74
N GLN A 60 1.02 -1.05 21.49
CA GLN A 60 1.69 -2.35 21.35
C GLN A 60 0.68 -3.49 21.41
N GLU A 61 1.14 -4.71 21.08
CA GLU A 61 0.36 -5.95 21.18
C GLU A 61 -0.92 -5.93 20.31
N LEU A 62 -0.86 -5.25 19.14
CA LEU A 62 -1.94 -5.27 18.16
C LEU A 62 -1.92 -6.59 17.37
N PRO A 63 -2.99 -7.40 17.34
CA PRO A 63 -2.96 -8.70 16.67
C PRO A 63 -3.09 -8.54 15.15
N VAL A 64 -2.01 -8.73 14.41
CA VAL A 64 -1.94 -8.69 12.93
C VAL A 64 -2.69 -7.46 12.33
N PRO A 65 -2.30 -6.21 12.72
CA PRO A 65 -3.00 -5.03 12.21
C PRO A 65 -2.75 -4.85 10.72
N TRP A 66 -3.78 -4.39 9.96
CA TRP A 66 -3.65 -4.26 8.52
C TRP A 66 -4.00 -2.87 7.99
N GLY A 67 -5.21 -2.41 8.21
CA GLY A 67 -5.71 -1.10 7.78
C GLY A 67 -5.74 -0.10 8.92
N MET A 68 -5.58 1.17 8.58
CA MET A 68 -5.63 2.27 9.54
C MET A 68 -6.33 3.48 8.90
N ALA A 69 -7.36 4.01 9.57
CA ALA A 69 -8.06 5.22 9.17
C ALA A 69 -8.08 6.22 10.33
N GLN A 70 -7.86 7.50 10.01
CA GLN A 70 -7.85 8.55 11.02
C GLN A 70 -9.28 8.90 11.47
N LEU A 71 -9.46 9.08 12.75
CA LEU A 71 -10.63 9.59 13.43
C LEU A 71 -10.32 10.94 14.09
N PRO A 72 -11.31 11.76 14.44
CA PRO A 72 -11.06 13.03 15.13
C PRO A 72 -10.27 12.86 16.43
N GLY A 73 -9.36 13.84 16.69
CA GLY A 73 -8.53 13.85 17.90
C GLY A 73 -7.35 12.89 17.83
N ASP A 74 -6.79 12.69 16.63
CA ASP A 74 -5.62 11.85 16.34
C ASP A 74 -5.78 10.40 16.82
N ARG A 75 -7.03 9.92 16.85
CA ARG A 75 -7.37 8.51 17.05
C ARG A 75 -7.30 7.78 15.70
N PHE A 76 -7.08 6.48 15.76
CA PHE A 76 -7.07 5.62 14.58
C PHE A 76 -8.02 4.44 14.74
N LEU A 77 -8.88 4.22 13.76
CA LEU A 77 -9.59 2.96 13.59
C LEU A 77 -8.66 1.99 12.88
N VAL A 78 -8.36 0.86 13.52
CA VAL A 78 -7.42 -0.16 13.02
C VAL A 78 -8.16 -1.47 12.82
N THR A 79 -7.92 -2.11 11.67
CA THR A 79 -8.41 -3.47 11.38
C THR A 79 -7.38 -4.51 11.82
N MET A 80 -7.86 -5.59 12.47
CA MET A 80 -7.09 -6.78 12.81
C MET A 80 -7.43 -7.87 11.79
N ARG A 81 -6.46 -8.20 10.93
CA ARG A 81 -6.69 -9.01 9.73
C ARG A 81 -7.27 -10.39 10.03
N ASP A 82 -6.61 -11.13 10.92
CA ASP A 82 -6.89 -12.55 11.14
C ASP A 82 -8.12 -12.76 12.02
N ASP A 83 -8.30 -11.91 13.04
CA ASP A 83 -9.44 -11.98 13.94
C ASP A 83 -10.70 -11.31 13.37
N ALA A 84 -10.57 -10.59 12.26
CA ALA A 84 -11.62 -9.80 11.63
C ALA A 84 -12.29 -8.80 12.59
N THR A 85 -11.50 -8.19 13.48
CA THR A 85 -11.95 -7.24 14.50
C THR A 85 -11.45 -5.82 14.21
N LEU A 86 -12.01 -4.87 14.93
CA LEU A 86 -11.68 -3.45 14.88
C LEU A 86 -11.29 -2.95 16.26
N ALA A 87 -10.36 -2.02 16.31
CA ALA A 87 -10.06 -1.28 17.53
C ALA A 87 -9.84 0.20 17.23
N VAL A 88 -10.17 1.06 18.19
CA VAL A 88 -9.78 2.47 18.21
C VAL A 88 -8.51 2.62 19.04
N VAL A 89 -7.44 3.10 18.42
CA VAL A 89 -6.19 3.42 19.09
C VAL A 89 -6.16 4.92 19.39
N HIS A 90 -5.98 5.26 20.66
CA HIS A 90 -5.93 6.64 21.14
C HIS A 90 -4.50 7.19 21.16
N PRO A 91 -4.31 8.51 21.10
CA PRO A 91 -2.97 9.13 21.21
C PRO A 91 -2.27 8.84 22.54
N SER A 92 -3.04 8.48 23.59
CA SER A 92 -2.51 8.04 24.89
C SER A 92 -1.88 6.64 24.85
N GLY A 93 -2.12 5.86 23.79
CA GLY A 93 -1.75 4.47 23.67
C GLY A 93 -2.83 3.47 24.09
N ASP A 94 -3.96 3.96 24.58
CA ASP A 94 -5.10 3.09 24.91
C ASP A 94 -5.68 2.47 23.63
N VAL A 95 -5.94 1.16 23.66
CA VAL A 95 -6.54 0.39 22.56
C VAL A 95 -7.92 -0.07 23.01
N GLU A 96 -8.96 0.45 22.37
CA GLU A 96 -10.36 0.18 22.73
C GLU A 96 -11.02 -0.68 21.65
N PRO A 97 -11.42 -1.93 21.95
CA PRO A 97 -12.09 -2.80 20.98
C PRO A 97 -13.46 -2.24 20.55
N VAL A 98 -13.80 -2.45 19.28
CA VAL A 98 -15.13 -2.16 18.75
C VAL A 98 -15.95 -3.45 18.85
N ASP A 99 -16.65 -3.64 19.99
CA ASP A 99 -17.41 -4.86 20.30
C ASP A 99 -18.80 -4.59 20.93
N GLY A 100 -19.19 -3.31 21.05
CA GLY A 100 -20.39 -2.84 21.75
C GLY A 100 -21.73 -3.15 21.07
N SER A 101 -21.76 -3.93 19.96
CA SER A 101 -22.99 -4.24 19.22
C SER A 101 -22.93 -5.61 18.52
N GLU A 102 -23.95 -5.96 17.71
CA GLU A 102 -23.95 -7.21 16.93
C GLU A 102 -23.12 -7.12 15.62
N GLY A 103 -22.83 -5.93 15.12
CA GLY A 103 -22.13 -5.71 13.86
C GLY A 103 -20.70 -6.29 13.84
N PRO A 104 -19.89 -6.16 14.89
CA PRO A 104 -18.58 -6.80 14.95
C PRO A 104 -18.63 -8.33 14.79
N GLN A 105 -19.60 -9.00 15.41
CA GLN A 105 -19.77 -10.44 15.23
C GLN A 105 -20.20 -10.78 13.79
N GLN A 106 -21.08 -9.99 13.19
CA GLN A 106 -21.45 -10.16 11.79
C GLN A 106 -20.25 -9.98 10.84
N LEU A 107 -19.33 -9.07 11.16
CA LEU A 107 -18.09 -8.87 10.40
C LEU A 107 -17.19 -10.10 10.50
N VAL A 108 -17.00 -10.66 11.69
CA VAL A 108 -16.27 -11.91 11.92
C VAL A 108 -16.89 -13.06 11.12
N ASP A 109 -18.21 -13.25 11.20
CA ASP A 109 -18.92 -14.33 10.54
C ASP A 109 -18.84 -14.27 8.99
N GLN A 110 -18.61 -13.09 8.41
CA GLN A 110 -18.51 -12.86 6.98
C GLN A 110 -17.08 -12.86 6.45
N THR A 111 -16.07 -12.87 7.33
CA THR A 111 -14.66 -12.75 6.97
C THR A 111 -13.93 -14.09 7.09
N VAL A 112 -13.07 -14.38 6.12
CA VAL A 112 -12.24 -15.59 6.08
C VAL A 112 -10.77 -15.15 6.06
N ALA A 113 -10.05 -15.39 7.13
CA ALA A 113 -8.61 -15.23 7.18
C ALA A 113 -7.94 -16.45 6.54
N ASP A 114 -7.42 -16.28 5.31
CA ASP A 114 -6.73 -17.30 4.56
C ASP A 114 -5.54 -16.70 3.81
N GLY A 115 -4.33 -17.06 4.20
CA GLY A 115 -3.10 -16.54 3.61
C GLY A 115 -2.93 -15.03 3.80
N GLU A 116 -3.13 -14.24 2.74
CA GLU A 116 -3.11 -12.77 2.78
C GLU A 116 -4.50 -12.15 2.99
N GLY A 117 -5.55 -12.97 2.89
CA GLY A 117 -6.93 -12.55 3.07
C GLY A 117 -7.31 -12.37 4.54
N GLY A 118 -8.43 -11.70 4.78
CA GLY A 118 -8.97 -11.38 6.09
C GLY A 118 -9.70 -10.03 6.08
N LEU A 119 -9.73 -9.36 7.21
CA LEU A 119 -10.19 -7.96 7.30
C LEU A 119 -9.02 -7.04 6.96
N LEU A 120 -9.08 -6.39 5.79
CA LEU A 120 -7.94 -5.67 5.23
C LEU A 120 -8.09 -4.15 5.41
N GLY A 121 -8.52 -3.44 4.39
CA GLY A 121 -8.59 -1.99 4.38
C GLY A 121 -9.75 -1.42 5.18
N VAL A 122 -9.57 -0.19 5.65
CA VAL A 122 -10.60 0.62 6.28
C VAL A 122 -10.49 2.07 5.80
N ALA A 123 -11.65 2.71 5.57
CA ALA A 123 -11.75 4.13 5.31
C ALA A 123 -12.93 4.70 6.12
N VAL A 124 -12.82 5.98 6.50
CA VAL A 124 -13.88 6.74 7.18
C VAL A 124 -14.34 7.83 6.22
N GLU A 125 -15.65 8.07 6.15
CA GLU A 125 -16.18 9.14 5.29
C GLU A 125 -15.69 10.51 5.76
N PRO A 126 -15.09 11.33 4.86
CA PRO A 126 -14.34 12.53 5.29
C PRO A 126 -15.18 13.62 5.96
N GLU A 127 -16.48 13.70 5.62
CA GLU A 127 -17.37 14.77 6.11
C GLU A 127 -18.11 14.42 7.41
N ASP A 128 -17.93 13.19 7.91
CA ASP A 128 -18.59 12.75 9.13
C ASP A 128 -18.05 13.47 10.37
N SER A 129 -18.97 13.81 11.24
CA SER A 129 -18.68 14.47 12.52
C SER A 129 -19.67 14.04 13.60
N GLY A 130 -19.20 13.98 14.83
CA GLY A 130 -20.02 13.54 15.95
C GLY A 130 -19.60 12.16 16.47
N PRO A 131 -20.48 11.42 17.17
CA PRO A 131 -20.16 10.11 17.69
C PRO A 131 -20.34 8.97 16.66
N LEU A 132 -21.05 9.22 15.56
CA LEU A 132 -21.35 8.25 14.52
C LEU A 132 -20.55 8.58 13.26
N PHE A 133 -19.89 7.56 12.70
CA PHE A 133 -19.06 7.67 11.49
C PHE A 133 -19.44 6.59 10.50
N THR A 134 -19.60 6.96 9.24
CA THR A 134 -19.70 6.00 8.15
C THR A 134 -18.31 5.42 7.85
N VAL A 135 -18.18 4.12 7.99
CA VAL A 135 -16.93 3.40 7.76
C VAL A 135 -17.08 2.40 6.63
N PHE A 136 -16.01 2.24 5.86
CA PHE A 136 -15.91 1.30 4.78
C PHE A 136 -14.82 0.29 5.12
N LEU A 137 -15.10 -0.99 4.86
CA LEU A 137 -14.24 -2.10 5.21
C LEU A 137 -14.04 -3.00 3.99
N TYR A 138 -12.81 -3.40 3.73
CA TYR A 138 -12.52 -4.42 2.72
C TYR A 138 -12.27 -5.75 3.43
N ARG A 139 -13.03 -6.77 3.06
CA ARG A 139 -12.90 -8.10 3.65
C ARG A 139 -12.73 -9.17 2.59
N THR A 140 -12.03 -10.25 2.93
CA THR A 140 -12.04 -11.52 2.20
C THR A 140 -13.13 -12.40 2.76
N GLY A 141 -14.04 -12.90 1.93
CA GLY A 141 -15.08 -13.85 2.29
C GLY A 141 -14.84 -15.24 1.73
N GLU A 142 -15.81 -16.13 1.85
CA GLU A 142 -15.69 -17.52 1.32
C GLU A 142 -15.56 -17.56 -0.20
N ARG A 143 -16.24 -16.66 -0.93
CA ARG A 143 -16.34 -16.69 -2.39
C ARG A 143 -15.56 -15.57 -3.07
N ASP A 144 -15.50 -14.41 -2.45
CA ASP A 144 -15.00 -13.16 -3.01
C ASP A 144 -14.38 -12.25 -1.95
N ASN A 145 -13.65 -11.25 -2.41
CA ASN A 145 -13.39 -10.06 -1.64
C ASN A 145 -14.58 -9.09 -1.85
N ALA A 146 -14.87 -8.28 -0.84
CA ALA A 146 -15.97 -7.31 -0.90
C ALA A 146 -15.69 -6.05 -0.10
N VAL A 147 -16.34 -4.97 -0.48
CA VAL A 147 -16.40 -3.72 0.29
C VAL A 147 -17.71 -3.69 1.06
N LEU A 148 -17.59 -3.47 2.36
CA LEU A 148 -18.71 -3.30 3.28
C LEU A 148 -18.80 -1.84 3.70
N ARG A 149 -20.01 -1.38 3.98
CA ARG A 149 -20.30 -0.09 4.62
C ARG A 149 -20.98 -0.36 5.97
N ALA A 150 -20.62 0.41 6.98
CA ALA A 150 -21.23 0.34 8.31
C ALA A 150 -21.23 1.71 8.97
N GLU A 151 -21.97 1.83 10.08
CA GLU A 151 -21.92 2.96 11.01
C GLU A 151 -21.12 2.57 12.25
N LEU A 152 -20.04 3.30 12.52
CA LEU A 152 -19.23 3.20 13.74
C LEU A 152 -19.77 4.15 14.80
N ASP A 153 -20.21 3.63 15.94
CA ASP A 153 -20.62 4.39 17.12
C ASP A 153 -19.45 4.47 18.10
N LEU A 154 -18.81 5.64 18.20
CA LEU A 154 -17.67 5.84 19.08
C LEU A 154 -18.05 5.95 20.57
N ASP A 155 -19.28 6.34 20.89
CA ASP A 155 -19.75 6.40 22.28
C ASP A 155 -20.09 4.99 22.82
N GLY A 156 -20.64 4.14 21.95
CA GLY A 156 -21.00 2.76 22.27
C GLY A 156 -19.95 1.74 21.87
N MET A 157 -18.84 2.15 21.24
CA MET A 157 -17.80 1.29 20.67
C MET A 157 -18.38 0.13 19.87
N GLY A 158 -19.37 0.43 19.01
CA GLY A 158 -20.13 -0.56 18.25
C GLY A 158 -20.13 -0.29 16.75
N LEU A 159 -20.44 -1.35 15.98
CA LEU A 159 -20.62 -1.31 14.54
C LEU A 159 -22.06 -1.67 14.20
N ARG A 160 -22.73 -0.84 13.38
CA ARG A 160 -24.14 -1.02 13.02
C ARG A 160 -24.32 -0.99 11.50
N ASP A 161 -25.48 -1.45 11.02
CA ASP A 161 -25.94 -1.37 9.63
C ASP A 161 -24.90 -1.91 8.62
N LEU A 162 -24.20 -2.97 8.99
CA LEU A 162 -23.18 -3.60 8.15
C LEU A 162 -23.81 -4.16 6.87
N THR A 163 -23.46 -3.57 5.73
CA THR A 163 -23.99 -3.92 4.40
C THR A 163 -22.87 -4.06 3.38
N THR A 164 -22.99 -5.03 2.48
CA THR A 164 -22.10 -5.14 1.32
C THR A 164 -22.53 -4.16 0.25
N ILE A 165 -21.60 -3.31 -0.20
CA ILE A 165 -21.84 -2.32 -1.26
C ILE A 165 -21.17 -2.67 -2.59
N LEU A 166 -20.11 -3.49 -2.55
CA LEU A 166 -19.45 -4.04 -3.73
C LEU A 166 -18.97 -5.45 -3.42
N ASP A 167 -19.32 -6.43 -4.24
CA ASP A 167 -18.89 -7.81 -4.15
C ASP A 167 -18.34 -8.35 -5.48
N GLY A 168 -18.05 -9.64 -5.55
CA GLY A 168 -17.58 -10.29 -6.78
C GLY A 168 -16.12 -9.94 -7.13
N ILE A 169 -15.35 -9.31 -6.25
CA ILE A 169 -13.91 -9.09 -6.44
C ILE A 169 -13.20 -10.45 -6.26
N PRO A 170 -12.41 -10.91 -7.25
CA PRO A 170 -11.70 -12.19 -7.14
C PRO A 170 -10.85 -12.28 -5.87
N ARG A 171 -10.86 -13.45 -5.24
CA ARG A 171 -10.10 -13.75 -4.02
C ARG A 171 -9.19 -14.97 -4.18
N SER A 172 -8.12 -15.02 -3.43
CA SER A 172 -7.24 -16.17 -3.29
C SER A 172 -6.53 -16.15 -1.94
N SER A 173 -5.67 -17.13 -1.66
CA SER A 173 -4.76 -17.10 -0.51
C SER A 173 -3.68 -16.02 -0.62
N ASN A 174 -3.53 -15.39 -1.80
CA ASN A 174 -2.60 -14.30 -2.05
C ASN A 174 -3.18 -13.27 -3.03
N HIS A 175 -2.55 -12.10 -3.11
CA HIS A 175 -2.91 -11.01 -4.02
C HIS A 175 -4.37 -10.58 -3.92
N ASN A 176 -4.84 -10.31 -2.71
CA ASN A 176 -6.20 -9.83 -2.49
C ASN A 176 -6.33 -8.30 -2.61
N GLY A 177 -5.22 -7.56 -2.77
CA GLY A 177 -5.23 -6.11 -2.71
C GLY A 177 -5.66 -5.61 -1.33
N GLY A 178 -6.78 -4.88 -1.30
CA GLY A 178 -7.51 -4.58 -0.07
C GLY A 178 -7.37 -3.16 0.45
N ARG A 179 -6.50 -2.31 -0.12
CA ARG A 179 -6.43 -0.92 0.29
C ARG A 179 -7.64 -0.15 -0.24
N ILE A 180 -8.32 0.58 0.66
CA ILE A 180 -9.40 1.49 0.31
C ILE A 180 -9.12 2.88 0.87
N ALA A 181 -9.48 3.91 0.12
CA ALA A 181 -9.31 5.30 0.55
C ALA A 181 -10.25 6.22 -0.22
N PHE A 182 -10.71 7.29 0.42
CA PHE A 182 -11.40 8.37 -0.29
C PHE A 182 -10.38 9.24 -1.04
N GLY A 183 -10.69 9.52 -2.30
CA GLY A 183 -9.96 10.50 -3.09
C GLY A 183 -10.40 11.94 -2.74
N PRO A 184 -9.63 12.95 -3.20
CA PRO A 184 -9.99 14.35 -3.01
C PRO A 184 -11.28 14.76 -3.72
N ASP A 185 -11.80 13.91 -4.60
CA ASP A 185 -13.06 14.05 -5.33
C ASP A 185 -14.29 13.47 -4.58
N GLY A 186 -14.06 12.93 -3.35
CA GLY A 186 -15.12 12.39 -2.49
C GLY A 186 -15.62 10.99 -2.86
N TYR A 187 -14.98 10.30 -3.81
CA TYR A 187 -15.30 8.90 -4.15
C TYR A 187 -14.37 7.92 -3.47
N LEU A 188 -14.86 6.70 -3.26
CA LEU A 188 -14.08 5.62 -2.66
C LEU A 188 -13.28 4.89 -3.74
N TYR A 189 -11.95 4.84 -3.56
CA TYR A 189 -11.05 4.06 -4.38
C TYR A 189 -10.72 2.73 -3.70
N VAL A 190 -10.75 1.66 -4.48
CA VAL A 190 -10.57 0.28 -4.00
C VAL A 190 -9.46 -0.38 -4.81
N ALA A 191 -8.36 -0.70 -4.16
CA ALA A 191 -7.26 -1.43 -4.77
C ALA A 191 -7.49 -2.93 -4.65
N THR A 192 -7.38 -3.64 -5.77
CA THR A 192 -7.55 -5.09 -5.83
C THR A 192 -6.27 -5.78 -6.31
N GLY A 193 -6.15 -7.07 -6.04
CA GLY A 193 -5.10 -7.90 -6.60
C GLY A 193 -5.63 -8.81 -7.70
N ASP A 194 -4.73 -9.45 -8.44
CA ASP A 194 -5.07 -10.42 -9.49
C ASP A 194 -5.60 -11.76 -8.93
N ALA A 195 -5.64 -11.92 -7.61
CA ALA A 195 -6.04 -13.14 -6.91
C ALA A 195 -5.22 -14.37 -7.32
N GLY A 196 -3.94 -14.18 -7.73
CA GLY A 196 -3.06 -15.24 -8.19
C GLY A 196 -3.39 -15.78 -9.60
N ASP A 197 -4.33 -15.15 -10.30
CA ASP A 197 -4.60 -15.37 -11.72
C ASP A 197 -4.28 -14.10 -12.52
N PRO A 198 -3.08 -14.03 -13.14
CA PRO A 198 -2.65 -12.83 -13.85
C PRO A 198 -3.59 -12.40 -14.99
N ALA A 199 -4.42 -13.30 -15.51
CA ALA A 199 -5.39 -12.96 -16.56
C ALA A 199 -6.43 -11.93 -16.07
N ASN A 200 -6.76 -11.94 -14.77
CA ASN A 200 -7.66 -10.96 -14.18
C ASN A 200 -7.21 -9.51 -14.43
N ALA A 201 -5.90 -9.25 -14.41
CA ALA A 201 -5.37 -7.90 -14.53
C ALA A 201 -5.67 -7.26 -15.88
N GLN A 202 -5.67 -8.05 -16.97
CA GLN A 202 -5.92 -7.57 -18.34
C GLN A 202 -7.38 -7.78 -18.81
N ASP A 203 -8.20 -8.53 -18.07
CA ASP A 203 -9.62 -8.69 -18.38
C ASP A 203 -10.42 -7.46 -17.89
N PRO A 204 -11.03 -6.66 -18.79
CA PRO A 204 -11.81 -5.49 -18.39
C PRO A 204 -13.10 -5.80 -17.62
N GLU A 205 -13.62 -7.03 -17.73
CA GLU A 205 -14.81 -7.46 -17.00
C GLU A 205 -14.48 -7.98 -15.57
N SER A 206 -13.21 -8.30 -15.29
CA SER A 206 -12.78 -8.71 -13.96
C SER A 206 -12.53 -7.50 -13.06
N LEU A 207 -12.94 -7.60 -11.79
CA LEU A 207 -12.60 -6.62 -10.75
C LEU A 207 -11.23 -6.90 -10.09
N GLY A 208 -10.56 -8.00 -10.46
CA GLY A 208 -9.22 -8.33 -9.97
C GLY A 208 -8.10 -7.63 -10.75
N GLY A 209 -7.01 -7.26 -10.07
CA GLY A 209 -5.87 -6.56 -10.69
C GLY A 209 -6.23 -5.17 -11.19
N LYS A 210 -7.01 -4.42 -10.41
CA LYS A 210 -7.58 -3.11 -10.73
C LYS A 210 -7.42 -2.11 -9.59
N ILE A 211 -7.55 -0.85 -9.93
CA ILE A 211 -8.02 0.16 -9.00
C ILE A 211 -9.45 0.49 -9.43
N LEU A 212 -10.39 0.37 -8.51
CA LEU A 212 -11.78 0.67 -8.73
C LEU A 212 -12.10 2.03 -8.12
N ARG A 213 -13.11 2.76 -8.68
CA ARG A 213 -13.60 4.03 -8.14
C ARG A 213 -15.12 3.98 -8.13
N ILE A 214 -15.68 4.06 -6.91
CA ILE A 214 -17.10 3.87 -6.64
C ILE A 214 -17.66 5.01 -5.79
N THR A 215 -18.97 5.19 -5.84
CA THR A 215 -19.71 6.02 -4.89
C THR A 215 -19.75 5.37 -3.51
N PRO A 216 -20.07 6.10 -2.43
CA PRO A 216 -20.29 5.51 -1.10
C PRO A 216 -21.41 4.46 -1.04
N ASP A 217 -22.25 4.39 -2.07
CA ASP A 217 -23.32 3.39 -2.20
C ASP A 217 -22.90 2.17 -3.06
N GLY A 218 -21.64 2.15 -3.55
CA GLY A 218 -21.06 1.01 -4.31
C GLY A 218 -21.25 1.07 -5.81
N GLU A 219 -21.92 2.11 -6.35
CA GLU A 219 -22.13 2.27 -7.79
C GLU A 219 -20.85 2.81 -8.47
N PRO A 220 -20.62 2.54 -9.77
CA PRO A 220 -19.55 3.18 -10.52
C PRO A 220 -19.61 4.70 -10.40
N ALA A 221 -18.49 5.34 -10.02
CA ALA A 221 -18.48 6.77 -9.80
C ALA A 221 -18.60 7.55 -11.12
N PRO A 222 -19.37 8.67 -11.15
CA PRO A 222 -19.43 9.53 -12.32
C PRO A 222 -18.05 9.99 -12.77
N GLY A 223 -17.77 9.91 -14.07
CA GLY A 223 -16.48 10.28 -14.66
C GLY A 223 -15.46 9.15 -14.71
N ASN A 224 -15.84 7.92 -14.37
CA ASN A 224 -15.02 6.74 -14.67
C ASN A 224 -14.79 6.62 -16.19
N PRO A 225 -13.65 6.03 -16.62
CA PRO A 225 -13.33 5.84 -18.04
C PRO A 225 -14.44 5.13 -18.83
N ASP A 226 -15.03 4.08 -18.22
CA ASP A 226 -16.30 3.50 -18.66
C ASP A 226 -17.39 3.83 -17.62
N PRO A 227 -18.44 4.60 -18.00
CA PRO A 227 -19.50 4.98 -17.06
C PRO A 227 -20.27 3.81 -16.46
N GLY A 228 -20.23 2.63 -17.08
CA GLY A 228 -20.89 1.42 -16.60
C GLY A 228 -20.02 0.53 -15.71
N SER A 229 -18.75 0.87 -15.56
CA SER A 229 -17.75 0.07 -14.86
C SER A 229 -17.14 0.81 -13.66
N PRO A 230 -16.91 0.14 -12.52
CA PRO A 230 -16.16 0.73 -11.42
C PRO A 230 -14.66 0.85 -11.71
N VAL A 231 -14.15 0.27 -12.80
CA VAL A 231 -12.71 0.22 -13.12
C VAL A 231 -12.19 1.63 -13.41
N TRP A 232 -11.19 2.06 -12.61
CA TRP A 232 -10.47 3.32 -12.79
C TRP A 232 -9.16 3.11 -13.56
N SER A 233 -8.39 2.07 -13.22
CA SER A 233 -7.18 1.63 -13.92
C SER A 233 -7.05 0.12 -13.87
N MET A 234 -6.22 -0.46 -14.74
CA MET A 234 -6.07 -1.90 -14.92
C MET A 234 -4.60 -2.32 -15.10
N GLY A 235 -4.35 -3.61 -15.18
CA GLY A 235 -3.01 -4.14 -15.38
C GLY A 235 -2.16 -4.11 -14.11
N HIS A 236 -2.80 -4.33 -12.96
CA HIS A 236 -2.15 -4.38 -11.65
C HIS A 236 -2.05 -5.82 -11.15
N ARG A 237 -0.96 -6.11 -10.40
CA ARG A 237 -0.77 -7.41 -9.78
C ARG A 237 -1.36 -7.46 -8.36
N ASN A 238 -0.89 -6.58 -7.47
CA ASN A 238 -1.33 -6.57 -6.06
C ASN A 238 -1.08 -5.21 -5.43
N VAL A 239 -1.99 -4.28 -5.63
CA VAL A 239 -1.92 -2.92 -5.08
C VAL A 239 -2.33 -2.93 -3.61
N GLN A 240 -1.46 -2.41 -2.71
CA GLN A 240 -1.74 -2.34 -1.27
C GLN A 240 -1.59 -0.94 -0.65
N GLY A 241 -1.26 0.07 -1.43
CA GLY A 241 -1.20 1.45 -0.98
C GLY A 241 -1.86 2.40 -1.97
N LEU A 242 -2.62 3.37 -1.48
CA LEU A 242 -3.24 4.46 -2.23
C LEU A 242 -3.03 5.78 -1.49
N GLY A 243 -2.74 6.84 -2.23
CA GLY A 243 -2.61 8.19 -1.67
C GLY A 243 -2.63 9.26 -2.75
N TRP A 244 -2.83 10.50 -2.35
CA TRP A 244 -2.86 11.65 -3.24
C TRP A 244 -1.97 12.75 -2.71
N ASP A 245 -1.25 13.41 -3.62
CA ASP A 245 -0.55 14.65 -3.26
C ASP A 245 -1.51 15.86 -3.28
N PRO A 246 -1.08 17.02 -2.76
CA PRO A 246 -1.92 18.20 -2.74
C PRO A 246 -2.32 18.72 -4.13
N SER A 247 -1.62 18.32 -5.21
CA SER A 247 -2.00 18.66 -6.59
C SER A 247 -3.11 17.74 -7.15
N GLY A 248 -3.47 16.69 -6.40
CA GLY A 248 -4.48 15.70 -6.78
C GLY A 248 -3.92 14.53 -7.61
N ARG A 249 -2.58 14.40 -7.77
CA ARG A 249 -2.00 13.19 -8.38
C ARG A 249 -2.21 12.01 -7.45
N MET A 250 -2.72 10.93 -8.01
CA MET A 250 -2.91 9.67 -7.30
C MET A 250 -1.68 8.80 -7.39
N PHE A 251 -1.29 8.21 -6.27
CA PHE A 251 -0.20 7.25 -6.17
C PHE A 251 -0.71 5.89 -5.71
N ALA A 252 -0.09 4.83 -6.24
CA ALA A 252 -0.29 3.46 -5.78
C ALA A 252 1.04 2.75 -5.60
N SER A 253 1.15 1.96 -4.53
CA SER A 253 2.25 1.02 -4.33
C SER A 253 1.81 -0.38 -4.70
N GLU A 254 2.69 -1.12 -5.37
CA GLU A 254 2.36 -2.40 -5.95
C GLU A 254 3.48 -3.42 -5.76
N PHE A 255 3.12 -4.66 -5.42
CA PHE A 255 4.05 -5.78 -5.34
C PHE A 255 4.30 -6.37 -6.71
N GLY A 256 5.57 -6.44 -7.11
CA GLY A 256 6.01 -7.21 -8.25
C GLY A 256 6.00 -8.72 -8.00
N GLN A 257 6.29 -9.47 -9.03
CA GLN A 257 6.35 -10.94 -8.99
C GLN A 257 7.69 -11.41 -8.42
N ASP A 258 8.76 -11.13 -9.16
CA ASP A 258 10.07 -11.69 -8.91
C ASP A 258 11.20 -10.63 -8.95
N ARG A 259 10.96 -9.53 -9.62
CA ARG A 259 11.99 -8.56 -9.96
C ARG A 259 11.84 -7.24 -9.25
N LEU A 260 10.73 -6.54 -9.49
CA LEU A 260 10.59 -5.13 -9.14
C LEU A 260 9.23 -4.86 -8.52
N ASP A 261 9.25 -4.27 -7.33
CA ASP A 261 8.11 -3.60 -6.72
C ASP A 261 8.03 -2.15 -7.22
N GLU A 262 6.85 -1.53 -7.19
CA GLU A 262 6.60 -0.29 -7.91
C GLU A 262 5.88 0.77 -7.07
N LEU A 263 6.21 2.03 -7.33
CA LEU A 263 5.37 3.19 -7.05
C LEU A 263 4.89 3.75 -8.38
N ASN A 264 3.58 3.79 -8.55
CA ASN A 264 2.90 4.24 -9.74
C ASN A 264 2.18 5.57 -9.52
N VAL A 265 2.20 6.48 -10.51
CA VAL A 265 1.25 7.58 -10.62
C VAL A 265 0.05 7.07 -11.42
N ILE A 266 -1.13 7.14 -10.84
CA ILE A 266 -2.33 6.52 -11.39
C ILE A 266 -3.14 7.52 -12.22
N GLU A 267 -3.39 7.16 -13.48
CA GLU A 267 -4.21 7.92 -14.43
C GLU A 267 -5.50 7.15 -14.77
N PRO A 268 -6.62 7.84 -14.95
CA PRO A 268 -7.89 7.20 -15.34
C PRO A 268 -7.78 6.49 -16.68
N GLY A 269 -8.22 5.24 -16.75
CA GLY A 269 -8.21 4.42 -17.96
C GLY A 269 -6.86 3.87 -18.36
N ALA A 270 -5.81 4.12 -17.57
CA ALA A 270 -4.47 3.62 -17.86
C ALA A 270 -4.33 2.13 -17.54
N ASN A 271 -3.40 1.47 -18.26
CA ASN A 271 -3.00 0.10 -18.06
C ASN A 271 -1.53 0.05 -17.62
N TYR A 272 -1.24 -0.61 -16.49
CA TYR A 272 0.08 -0.69 -15.87
C TYR A 272 0.86 -1.94 -16.25
N GLY A 273 0.32 -2.75 -17.16
CA GLY A 273 1.05 -3.76 -17.95
C GLY A 273 1.15 -5.16 -17.33
N TRP A 274 0.83 -5.36 -16.04
CA TRP A 274 0.84 -6.71 -15.50
C TRP A 274 -0.18 -7.62 -16.21
N PRO A 275 0.16 -8.88 -16.59
CA PRO A 275 1.42 -9.60 -16.35
C PRO A 275 2.47 -9.45 -17.47
N ASP A 276 2.19 -8.69 -18.52
CA ASP A 276 3.06 -8.61 -19.70
C ASP A 276 4.35 -7.82 -19.40
N VAL A 277 4.32 -6.92 -18.41
CA VAL A 277 5.44 -6.07 -18.00
C VAL A 277 5.54 -6.05 -16.46
N GLU A 278 6.78 -6.02 -15.95
CA GLU A 278 7.15 -5.80 -14.55
C GLU A 278 8.30 -4.81 -14.49
N GLY A 279 8.05 -3.61 -13.95
CA GLY A 279 9.02 -2.51 -13.91
C GLY A 279 9.08 -1.69 -15.20
N PRO A 280 9.99 -0.69 -15.28
CA PRO A 280 10.07 0.23 -16.40
C PRO A 280 10.80 -0.37 -17.61
N GLY A 281 10.50 0.18 -18.80
CA GLY A 281 11.40 0.14 -19.95
C GLY A 281 11.37 -1.08 -20.85
N GLU A 282 10.67 -2.16 -20.53
CA GLU A 282 10.47 -3.27 -21.48
C GLU A 282 9.37 -2.96 -22.49
N SER A 283 8.52 -1.99 -22.19
CA SER A 283 7.40 -1.54 -23.01
C SER A 283 7.77 -0.53 -24.10
N ALA A 284 8.93 0.08 -24.06
CA ALA A 284 9.30 1.17 -24.98
C ALA A 284 9.49 0.76 -26.45
N GLY A 285 9.50 -0.54 -26.76
CA GLY A 285 9.71 -1.03 -28.12
C GLY A 285 8.47 -1.62 -28.80
N ASP A 286 7.70 -2.46 -28.11
CA ASP A 286 6.68 -3.30 -28.73
C ASP A 286 5.27 -3.22 -28.09
N GLN A 287 5.11 -2.56 -26.93
CA GLN A 287 3.83 -2.48 -26.21
C GLN A 287 3.43 -1.03 -25.91
N ALA A 288 3.23 -0.26 -26.96
CA ALA A 288 2.75 1.12 -26.87
C ALA A 288 1.37 1.16 -26.18
N GLY A 289 1.35 1.64 -24.92
CA GLY A 289 0.09 1.86 -24.19
C GLY A 289 0.15 1.58 -22.70
N PHE A 290 1.17 0.90 -22.18
CA PHE A 290 1.35 0.71 -20.76
C PHE A 290 2.02 1.93 -20.10
N ARG A 291 1.78 2.10 -18.80
CA ARG A 291 2.39 3.14 -17.98
C ARG A 291 3.53 2.55 -17.17
N ASP A 292 4.70 3.20 -17.26
CA ASP A 292 5.85 2.84 -16.44
C ASP A 292 5.70 3.36 -15.00
N PRO A 293 6.24 2.65 -13.98
CA PRO A 293 6.33 3.14 -12.62
C PRO A 293 7.24 4.39 -12.54
N VAL A 294 6.98 5.26 -11.57
CA VAL A 294 7.81 6.45 -11.32
C VAL A 294 9.01 6.14 -10.45
N VAL A 295 8.90 5.13 -9.58
CA VAL A 295 9.99 4.59 -8.75
C VAL A 295 9.80 3.08 -8.64
N TRP A 296 10.91 2.32 -8.57
CA TRP A 296 10.88 0.88 -8.41
C TRP A 296 12.03 0.37 -7.54
N TRP A 297 11.82 -0.79 -6.94
CA TRP A 297 12.79 -1.46 -6.06
C TRP A 297 12.88 -2.94 -6.36
N PRO A 298 14.04 -3.58 -6.08
CA PRO A 298 14.07 -5.05 -6.00
C PRO A 298 13.05 -5.56 -4.99
N THR A 299 12.35 -6.66 -5.29
CA THR A 299 11.33 -7.23 -4.38
C THR A 299 11.87 -7.64 -3.01
N SER A 300 13.20 -7.75 -2.87
CA SER A 300 13.87 -7.98 -1.58
C SER A 300 13.96 -6.75 -0.70
N GLU A 301 13.82 -5.54 -1.27
CA GLU A 301 14.05 -4.27 -0.57
C GLU A 301 12.77 -3.50 -0.23
N ALA A 302 11.63 -3.93 -0.79
CA ALA A 302 10.36 -3.27 -0.53
C ALA A 302 9.27 -4.27 -0.10
N SER A 303 8.51 -4.87 -1.01
CA SER A 303 7.16 -5.39 -0.76
C SER A 303 6.27 -4.29 -0.16
N PRO A 304 6.03 -3.21 -0.94
CA PRO A 304 5.45 -1.98 -0.41
C PRO A 304 3.95 -2.15 -0.19
N SER A 305 3.49 -1.92 1.05
CA SER A 305 2.10 -2.00 1.43
C SER A 305 1.48 -0.60 1.51
N GLY A 306 1.01 -0.15 2.67
CA GLY A 306 0.37 1.16 2.77
C GLY A 306 1.31 2.32 2.45
N ILE A 307 0.76 3.38 1.87
CA ILE A 307 1.48 4.63 1.61
C ILE A 307 0.81 5.82 2.29
N ALA A 308 1.61 6.83 2.60
CA ALA A 308 1.16 8.18 2.91
C ALA A 308 1.81 9.15 1.93
N VAL A 309 1.07 10.16 1.50
CA VAL A 309 1.57 11.22 0.63
C VAL A 309 1.39 12.54 1.34
N THR A 310 2.46 13.31 1.43
CA THR A 310 2.50 14.66 1.99
C THR A 310 3.01 15.65 0.95
N GLU A 311 3.15 16.90 1.31
CA GLU A 311 3.76 17.91 0.45
C GLU A 311 5.26 17.64 0.20
N GLU A 312 5.93 16.95 1.13
CA GLU A 312 7.37 16.70 1.11
C GLU A 312 7.77 15.36 0.51
N GLY A 313 6.82 14.43 0.36
CA GLY A 313 7.16 13.11 -0.17
C GLY A 313 6.08 12.05 -0.09
N VAL A 314 6.37 10.93 -0.74
CA VAL A 314 5.62 9.68 -0.66
C VAL A 314 6.35 8.73 0.28
N TYR A 315 5.66 8.22 1.27
CA TYR A 315 6.19 7.29 2.27
C TYR A 315 5.55 5.93 2.07
N LEU A 316 6.36 4.86 1.96
CA LEU A 316 5.90 3.51 1.69
C LEU A 316 6.33 2.57 2.81
N ALA A 317 5.37 1.97 3.49
CA ALA A 317 5.60 0.94 4.49
C ALA A 317 5.98 -0.38 3.80
N SER A 318 7.19 -0.89 4.06
CA SER A 318 7.74 -2.06 3.38
C SER A 318 7.76 -3.28 4.28
N LEU A 319 7.18 -4.37 3.79
CA LEU A 319 7.06 -5.61 4.55
C LEU A 319 8.38 -6.41 4.52
N ARG A 320 8.79 -6.86 3.33
CA ARG A 320 10.00 -7.67 3.19
C ARG A 320 11.27 -6.84 3.34
N GLY A 321 11.21 -5.57 2.92
CA GLY A 321 12.32 -4.64 3.06
C GLY A 321 12.54 -4.13 4.47
N GLU A 322 11.58 -4.34 5.39
CA GLU A 322 11.66 -3.96 6.81
C GLU A 322 12.12 -2.52 7.03
N ARG A 323 11.51 -1.60 6.26
CA ARG A 323 11.84 -0.18 6.27
C ARG A 323 10.66 0.68 5.83
N LEU A 324 10.77 1.96 6.11
CA LEU A 324 9.90 2.97 5.52
C LEU A 324 10.68 3.67 4.40
N TRP A 325 10.29 3.46 3.15
CA TRP A 325 10.82 4.22 2.04
C TRP A 325 10.22 5.62 2.01
N ARG A 326 11.05 6.63 1.79
CA ARG A 326 10.64 7.99 1.46
C ARG A 326 11.10 8.34 0.05
N VAL A 327 10.17 8.76 -0.80
CA VAL A 327 10.43 9.34 -2.12
C VAL A 327 10.14 10.83 -2.04
N PRO A 328 11.15 11.71 -2.07
CA PRO A 328 10.94 13.15 -2.02
C PRO A 328 10.10 13.66 -3.20
N LEU A 329 9.18 14.58 -2.96
CA LEU A 329 8.49 15.36 -4.00
C LEU A 329 9.24 16.69 -4.15
N LEU A 330 10.03 16.79 -5.24
CA LEU A 330 10.97 17.90 -5.45
C LEU A 330 10.27 19.24 -5.61
N GLY A 331 10.75 20.25 -4.89
CA GLY A 331 10.16 21.58 -4.86
C GLY A 331 8.98 21.72 -3.90
N GLY A 332 8.55 20.62 -3.27
CA GLY A 332 7.57 20.59 -2.18
C GLY A 332 6.35 21.49 -2.41
N PRO A 333 5.87 22.18 -1.36
CA PRO A 333 4.69 23.08 -1.44
C PRO A 333 4.83 24.19 -2.47
N SER A 334 6.06 24.65 -2.76
CA SER A 334 6.30 25.74 -3.70
C SER A 334 5.98 25.35 -5.14
N ALA A 335 6.36 24.14 -5.57
CA ALA A 335 6.04 23.63 -6.92
C ALA A 335 4.52 23.51 -7.13
N VAL A 336 3.81 22.99 -6.12
CA VAL A 336 2.35 22.86 -6.15
C VAL A 336 1.67 24.24 -6.20
N ALA A 337 2.15 25.20 -5.41
CA ALA A 337 1.60 26.56 -5.40
C ALA A 337 1.78 27.28 -6.75
N ASP A 338 2.85 26.98 -7.48
CA ASP A 338 3.14 27.50 -8.81
C ASP A 338 2.40 26.77 -9.94
N GLY A 339 1.62 25.71 -9.60
CA GLY A 339 0.87 24.87 -10.55
C GLY A 339 1.74 23.89 -11.32
N GLU A 340 2.95 23.61 -10.82
CA GLU A 340 3.85 22.60 -11.36
C GLU A 340 3.59 21.25 -10.69
N SER A 341 3.81 20.16 -11.42
CA SER A 341 3.81 18.82 -10.83
C SER A 341 5.21 18.55 -10.27
N PRO A 342 5.38 18.33 -8.95
CA PRO A 342 6.67 17.98 -8.36
C PRO A 342 7.31 16.78 -9.07
N GLY A 343 8.63 16.86 -9.30
CA GLY A 343 9.44 15.72 -9.70
C GLY A 343 9.67 14.75 -8.54
N PHE A 344 10.44 13.70 -8.77
CA PHE A 344 10.79 12.71 -7.75
C PHE A 344 12.28 12.79 -7.44
N GLY A 345 12.61 12.83 -6.15
CA GLY A 345 13.97 12.69 -5.66
C GLY A 345 14.38 11.23 -5.49
N GLU A 346 15.66 11.02 -5.15
CA GLU A 346 16.17 9.68 -4.85
C GLU A 346 15.48 9.10 -3.61
N PRO A 347 15.03 7.83 -3.64
CA PRO A 347 14.43 7.19 -2.48
C PRO A 347 15.40 7.08 -1.29
N HIS A 348 14.90 7.33 -0.08
CA HIS A 348 15.65 7.18 1.16
C HIS A 348 14.99 6.16 2.08
N ALA A 349 15.79 5.27 2.67
CA ALA A 349 15.33 4.31 3.67
C ALA A 349 15.34 4.95 5.06
N LEU A 350 14.23 4.79 5.78
CA LEU A 350 14.08 5.12 7.21
C LEU A 350 13.74 3.85 7.97
N LEU A 351 14.11 3.75 9.25
CA LEU A 351 13.76 2.65 10.15
C LEU A 351 14.24 1.25 9.68
N GLU A 352 15.31 1.19 8.88
CA GLU A 352 15.78 -0.05 8.26
C GLU A 352 16.17 -1.09 9.31
N GLY A 353 15.41 -2.22 9.37
CA GLY A 353 15.63 -3.32 10.31
C GLY A 353 15.32 -3.00 11.78
N GLU A 354 14.84 -1.79 12.11
CA GLU A 354 14.62 -1.39 13.50
C GLU A 354 13.31 -1.92 14.09
N PHE A 355 12.26 -1.97 13.26
CA PHE A 355 10.91 -2.36 13.69
C PHE A 355 10.35 -3.55 12.90
N GLY A 356 11.19 -4.21 12.10
CA GLY A 356 10.80 -5.31 11.24
C GLY A 356 9.85 -4.86 10.12
N ARG A 357 8.86 -5.69 9.81
CA ARG A 357 7.90 -5.51 8.72
C ARG A 357 6.95 -4.35 9.00
N LEU A 358 6.82 -3.41 8.05
CA LEU A 358 5.92 -2.26 8.15
C LEU A 358 4.73 -2.46 7.21
N ARG A 359 3.49 -2.29 7.71
CA ARG A 359 2.25 -2.58 6.98
C ARG A 359 1.54 -1.35 6.44
N ALA A 360 1.38 -0.34 7.25
CA ALA A 360 0.64 0.85 6.88
C ALA A 360 1.34 2.11 7.40
N VAL A 361 1.20 3.19 6.66
CA VAL A 361 1.64 4.51 7.07
C VAL A 361 0.54 5.53 6.77
N ARG A 362 0.35 6.51 7.66
CA ARG A 362 -0.60 7.62 7.51
C ARG A 362 0.05 8.91 8.01
N ALA A 363 -0.25 10.01 7.34
CA ALA A 363 0.07 11.33 7.86
C ALA A 363 -0.91 11.70 8.98
N GLY A 364 -0.41 12.25 10.06
CA GLY A 364 -1.19 12.83 11.14
C GLY A 364 -1.54 14.29 10.88
N SER A 365 -2.28 14.90 11.81
CA SER A 365 -2.82 16.25 11.65
C SER A 365 -1.77 17.35 11.79
N ALA A 366 -0.63 17.10 12.45
CA ALA A 366 0.44 18.05 12.70
C ALA A 366 1.73 17.78 11.87
N GLY A 367 1.65 16.91 10.84
CA GLY A 367 2.75 16.59 9.92
C GLY A 367 3.61 15.41 10.34
N GLU A 368 3.29 14.76 11.48
CA GLU A 368 3.89 13.51 11.89
C GLU A 368 3.37 12.34 11.04
N LEU A 369 4.10 11.23 11.02
CA LEU A 369 3.65 9.98 10.41
C LEU A 369 3.30 8.95 11.49
N TYR A 370 2.29 8.13 11.21
CA TYR A 370 1.94 6.97 12.00
C TYR A 370 2.16 5.72 11.17
N VAL A 371 2.84 4.72 11.76
CA VAL A 371 3.24 3.49 11.06
C VAL A 371 2.79 2.27 11.87
N LEU A 372 2.10 1.34 11.20
CA LEU A 372 1.79 0.02 11.76
C LEU A 372 2.89 -0.97 11.38
N THR A 373 3.41 -1.72 12.36
CA THR A 373 4.23 -2.92 12.11
C THR A 373 3.36 -4.11 11.73
N ASN A 374 3.96 -5.21 11.26
CA ASN A 374 3.25 -6.44 10.92
C ASN A 374 4.17 -7.67 11.04
N ASN A 375 4.70 -7.88 12.23
CA ASN A 375 5.63 -8.96 12.53
C ASN A 375 4.94 -10.24 12.98
N THR A 376 3.63 -10.16 13.31
CA THR A 376 2.83 -11.29 13.79
C THR A 376 2.01 -11.97 12.70
N ASP A 377 2.18 -11.60 11.41
CA ASP A 377 1.43 -12.11 10.26
C ASP A 377 1.84 -13.54 9.80
N GLY A 378 2.72 -14.19 10.55
CA GLY A 378 3.26 -15.52 10.22
C GLY A 378 4.43 -15.52 9.24
N ARG A 379 4.85 -14.34 8.75
CA ARG A 379 6.00 -14.14 7.83
C ARG A 379 7.11 -13.28 8.46
N GLY A 380 6.82 -12.60 9.56
CA GLY A 380 7.75 -11.83 10.36
C GLY A 380 8.19 -12.59 11.61
N GLU A 381 9.17 -12.02 12.31
CA GLU A 381 9.59 -12.48 13.63
C GLU A 381 9.17 -11.40 14.65
N PRO A 382 8.21 -11.69 15.57
CA PRO A 382 7.81 -10.74 16.58
C PRO A 382 8.98 -10.30 17.45
N MET A 383 9.09 -9.00 17.69
CA MET A 383 10.09 -8.47 18.60
C MET A 383 9.79 -8.83 20.04
N ILE A 384 10.82 -9.17 20.79
CA ILE A 384 10.75 -9.58 22.20
C ILE A 384 11.48 -8.56 23.07
N GLU A 385 10.76 -7.91 23.97
CA GLU A 385 11.33 -7.04 25.00
C GLU A 385 11.03 -7.64 26.38
N ASP A 386 12.04 -7.72 27.25
CA ASP A 386 11.93 -8.32 28.59
C ASP A 386 11.28 -9.72 28.59
N GLY A 387 11.49 -10.51 27.52
CA GLY A 387 10.97 -11.87 27.36
C GLY A 387 9.50 -11.97 26.98
N ARG A 388 8.87 -10.88 26.51
CA ARG A 388 7.50 -10.83 26.02
C ARG A 388 7.46 -10.30 24.60
N PRO A 389 6.56 -10.82 23.74
CA PRO A 389 6.25 -10.18 22.47
C PRO A 389 5.69 -8.78 22.71
N VAL A 390 6.15 -7.79 21.95
CA VAL A 390 5.64 -6.41 22.00
C VAL A 390 4.98 -5.98 20.67
N ASP A 391 5.08 -6.80 19.65
CA ASP A 391 4.46 -6.57 18.36
C ASP A 391 3.01 -7.07 18.28
N ASP A 392 2.21 -6.52 17.37
CA ASP A 392 2.56 -5.45 16.47
C ASP A 392 2.29 -4.10 17.12
N ARG A 393 2.88 -3.03 16.54
CA ARG A 393 2.90 -1.70 17.16
C ARG A 393 2.34 -0.63 16.24
N LEU A 394 1.78 0.41 16.84
CA LEU A 394 1.58 1.72 16.21
C LEU A 394 2.72 2.65 16.66
N LEU A 395 3.49 3.11 15.70
CA LEU A 395 4.60 4.06 15.88
C LEU A 395 4.16 5.45 15.43
N ARG A 396 4.68 6.49 16.09
CA ARG A 396 4.59 7.89 15.66
C ARG A 396 6.00 8.39 15.32
N LEU A 397 6.15 9.02 14.16
CA LEU A 397 7.42 9.52 13.64
C LEU A 397 7.36 11.03 13.48
N GLY A 398 8.30 11.73 14.09
CA GLY A 398 8.63 13.12 13.79
C GLY A 398 9.79 13.15 12.80
N LEU A 399 9.61 13.80 11.65
CA LEU A 399 10.65 13.88 10.62
C LEU A 399 11.40 15.20 10.69
N THR A 400 12.71 15.18 10.44
CA THR A 400 13.57 16.36 10.40
C THR A 400 14.55 16.26 9.24
N PRO A 401 14.63 17.26 8.34
CA PRO A 401 15.66 17.32 7.31
C PRO A 401 17.07 17.26 7.89
N VAL A 402 17.96 16.56 7.20
CA VAL A 402 19.40 16.54 7.54
C VAL A 402 20.05 17.78 6.94
N GLU A 403 20.72 18.62 7.79
CA GLU A 403 21.42 19.84 7.37
C GLU A 403 22.69 19.53 6.52
#